data_16e1d9fdb7e8d85ce8e492f2713ec5f7
#
_entry.id   16e1d9fdb7e8d85ce8e492f2713ec5f7
#
_cell.length_a   1.000
_cell.length_b   1.000
_cell.length_c   1.000
_cell.angle_alpha   90.00
_cell.angle_beta   90.00
_cell.angle_gamma   90.00
#
_symmetry.space_group_name_H-M   'P 1'
#
loop_
_entity.id
_entity.type
_entity.pdbx_description
1 polymer ?
#
loop_
_entity_poly.entity_id
_entity_poly.type
_entity_poly.pdbx_seq_one_letter_code
_entity_poly.pdbx_strand_id
1 'polypeptide(L)' 'MDTRVAILAIIAHDNGSAQEINAILHEHAEYIIGRMGLPYRERGMNIISVAVDAPQDVINSLAG' A
#
# COMPACT_ATOMS: atom_id res chain seq x y z
N MET A 1 3.30 4.36 -22.45
CA MET A 1 3.09 5.12 -21.20
C MET A 1 4.20 4.77 -20.22
N ASP A 2 4.83 5.79 -19.69
CA ASP A 2 5.92 5.56 -18.75
C ASP A 2 5.39 5.19 -17.38
N THR A 3 5.86 4.07 -16.88
CA THR A 3 5.54 3.65 -15.52
C THR A 3 6.82 3.54 -14.71
N ARG A 4 6.68 3.57 -13.41
CA ARG A 4 7.80 3.44 -12.48
C ARG A 4 7.51 2.36 -11.47
N VAL A 5 8.56 1.66 -11.09
CA VAL A 5 8.48 0.68 -10.00
C VAL A 5 8.77 1.41 -8.70
N ALA A 6 7.90 1.23 -7.73
CA ALA A 6 8.04 1.86 -6.42
C ALA A 6 7.61 0.92 -5.32
N ILE A 7 8.15 1.14 -4.14
CA ILE A 7 7.73 0.41 -2.93
C ILE A 7 7.12 1.42 -1.98
N LEU A 8 5.87 1.14 -1.56
CA LEU A 8 5.16 1.97 -0.61
C LEU A 8 5.13 1.25 0.73
N ALA A 9 5.55 1.94 1.77
CA ALA A 9 5.49 1.42 3.13
C ALA A 9 4.38 2.17 3.87
N ILE A 10 3.43 1.43 4.39
CA ILE A 10 2.25 1.99 5.05
C ILE A 10 2.16 1.42 6.45
N ILE A 11 1.93 2.30 7.43
CA ILE A 11 1.75 1.90 8.82
C ILE A 11 0.31 2.19 9.22
N ALA A 12 -0.42 1.16 9.59
CA ALA A 12 -1.79 1.27 10.07
C ALA A 12 -1.83 1.01 11.56
N HIS A 13 -2.40 1.96 12.32
CA HIS A 13 -2.42 1.90 13.78
C HIS A 13 -3.66 1.21 14.34
N ASP A 14 -4.64 0.89 13.51
CA ASP A 14 -5.84 0.19 13.95
C ASP A 14 -6.46 -0.62 12.79
N ASN A 15 -7.46 -1.44 13.14
CA ASN A 15 -8.09 -2.31 12.14
C ASN A 15 -8.92 -1.53 11.11
N GLY A 16 -9.50 -0.40 11.51
CA GLY A 16 -10.27 0.45 10.60
C GLY A 16 -9.38 1.03 9.50
N SER A 17 -8.22 1.55 9.89
CA SER A 17 -7.25 2.07 8.93
C SER A 17 -6.75 0.99 7.99
N ALA A 18 -6.48 -0.22 8.52
CA ALA A 18 -6.04 -1.34 7.71
C ALA A 18 -7.09 -1.72 6.66
N GLN A 19 -8.36 -1.71 7.02
CA GLN A 19 -9.45 -2.02 6.09
C GLN A 19 -9.54 -0.98 4.98
N GLU A 20 -9.42 0.30 5.32
CA GLU A 20 -9.43 1.38 4.33
C GLU A 20 -8.26 1.26 3.35
N ILE A 21 -7.08 0.96 3.87
CA ILE A 21 -5.89 0.77 3.06
C ILE A 21 -6.09 -0.41 2.11
N ASN A 22 -6.61 -1.52 2.61
CA ASN A 22 -6.86 -2.70 1.78
C ASN A 22 -7.88 -2.41 0.67
N ALA A 23 -8.90 -1.60 0.95
CA ALA A 23 -9.88 -1.21 -0.06
C ALA A 23 -9.24 -0.37 -1.17
N ILE A 24 -8.40 0.58 -0.81
CA ILE A 24 -7.69 1.43 -1.77
C ILE A 24 -6.75 0.58 -2.62
N LEU A 25 -6.02 -0.34 -2.00
CA LEU A 25 -5.11 -1.22 -2.73
C LEU A 25 -5.87 -2.15 -3.69
N HIS A 26 -7.05 -2.61 -3.29
CA HIS A 26 -7.88 -3.44 -4.14
C HIS A 26 -8.35 -2.67 -5.39
N GLU A 27 -8.71 -1.41 -5.24
CA GLU A 27 -9.10 -0.56 -6.36
C GLU A 27 -7.94 -0.35 -7.36
N HIS A 28 -6.70 -0.45 -6.89
CA HIS A 28 -5.51 -0.26 -7.71
C HIS A 28 -4.77 -1.56 -7.99
N ALA A 29 -5.45 -2.69 -7.89
CA ALA A 29 -4.83 -4.01 -8.00
C ALA A 29 -4.07 -4.21 -9.31
N GLU A 30 -4.50 -3.57 -10.40
CA GLU A 30 -3.85 -3.68 -11.71
C GLU A 30 -2.41 -3.16 -11.70
N TYR A 31 -2.07 -2.29 -10.77
CA TYR A 31 -0.73 -1.71 -10.65
C TYR A 31 0.15 -2.44 -9.64
N ILE A 32 -0.41 -3.36 -8.86
CA ILE A 32 0.31 -4.00 -7.76
C ILE A 32 1.03 -5.25 -8.24
N ILE A 33 2.35 -5.28 -8.06
CA ILE A 33 3.18 -6.45 -8.37
C ILE A 33 3.08 -7.47 -7.24
N GLY A 34 3.08 -6.99 -5.99
CA GLY A 34 2.98 -7.83 -4.81
C GLY A 34 2.88 -6.98 -3.56
N ARG A 35 2.50 -7.61 -2.47
CA ARG A 35 2.39 -6.91 -1.19
C ARG A 35 2.65 -7.87 -0.05
N MET A 36 3.07 -7.31 1.10
CA MET A 36 3.36 -8.07 2.29
C MET A 36 2.82 -7.32 3.49
N GLY A 37 2.09 -8.02 4.35
CA GLY A 37 1.59 -7.46 5.60
C GLY A 37 2.35 -8.05 6.77
N LEU A 38 2.80 -7.20 7.67
CA LEU A 38 3.54 -7.60 8.88
C LEU A 38 2.84 -7.01 10.10
N PRO A 39 2.06 -7.81 10.84
CA PRO A 39 1.47 -7.32 12.08
C PRO A 39 2.56 -7.17 13.14
N TYR A 40 2.64 -6.01 13.74
CA TYR A 40 3.58 -5.74 14.83
C TYR A 40 2.77 -5.53 16.11
N ARG A 41 2.45 -6.62 16.77
CA ARG A 41 1.50 -6.64 17.89
C ARG A 41 2.00 -5.89 19.11
N GLU A 42 3.32 -5.90 19.36
CA GLU A 42 3.90 -5.23 20.51
C GLU A 42 3.63 -3.72 20.51
N ARG A 43 3.45 -3.14 19.33
CA ARG A 43 3.17 -1.71 19.18
C ARG A 43 1.78 -1.44 18.63
N GLY A 44 0.96 -2.48 18.53
CA GLY A 44 -0.43 -2.32 18.07
C GLY A 44 -0.55 -1.80 16.66
N MET A 45 0.39 -2.14 15.77
CA MET A 45 0.35 -1.62 14.41
C MET A 45 0.50 -2.73 13.38
N ASN A 46 0.07 -2.42 12.15
CA ASN A 46 0.27 -3.27 10.99
C ASN A 46 1.16 -2.54 10.00
N ILE A 47 2.19 -3.21 9.52
CA ILE A 47 3.10 -2.66 8.52
C ILE A 47 2.77 -3.31 7.19
N ILE A 48 2.46 -2.50 6.18
CA ILE A 48 2.10 -3.00 4.86
C ILE A 48 3.12 -2.48 3.86
N SER A 49 3.75 -3.41 3.14
CA SER A 49 4.72 -3.07 2.09
C SER A 49 4.12 -3.48 0.76
N VAL A 50 4.07 -2.56 -0.19
CA VAL A 50 3.43 -2.79 -1.49
C VAL A 50 4.40 -2.40 -2.59
N ALA A 51 4.65 -3.34 -3.51
CA ALA A 51 5.43 -3.08 -4.71
C ALA A 51 4.46 -2.78 -5.86
N VAL A 52 4.66 -1.66 -6.52
CA VAL A 52 3.79 -1.23 -7.63
C VAL A 52 4.62 -0.89 -8.87
N ASP A 53 3.99 -1.03 -10.02
CA ASP A 53 4.50 -0.52 -11.29
C ASP A 53 3.38 0.31 -11.90
N ALA A 54 3.50 1.63 -11.83
CA ALA A 54 2.40 2.53 -12.15
C ALA A 54 2.90 3.87 -12.67
N PRO A 55 2.03 4.62 -13.39
CA PRO A 55 2.35 6.00 -13.73
C PRO A 55 2.59 6.84 -12.46
N GLN A 56 3.40 7.88 -12.58
CA GLN A 56 3.78 8.71 -11.43
C GLN A 56 2.57 9.32 -10.71
N ASP A 57 1.54 9.72 -11.46
CA ASP A 57 0.35 10.30 -10.84
C ASP A 57 -0.40 9.29 -9.96
N VAL A 58 -0.43 8.02 -10.36
CA VAL A 58 -1.03 6.97 -9.55
C VAL A 58 -0.21 6.74 -8.28
N ILE A 59 1.11 6.69 -8.41
CA ILE A 59 2.00 6.53 -7.26
C ILE A 59 1.80 7.69 -6.27
N ASN A 60 1.72 8.91 -6.78
CA ASN A 60 1.49 10.09 -5.93
C ASN A 60 0.14 10.01 -5.21
N SER A 61 -0.89 9.53 -5.88
CA SER A 61 -2.21 9.35 -5.28
C SER A 61 -2.19 8.34 -4.15
N LEU A 62 -1.47 7.24 -4.33
CA LEU A 62 -1.35 6.19 -3.32
C LEU A 62 -0.51 6.64 -2.13
N ALA A 63 0.53 7.43 -2.37
CA ALA A 63 1.42 7.92 -1.32
C ALA A 63 0.85 9.11 -0.54
N GLY A 64 -0.07 9.83 -1.17
CA GLY A 64 -0.75 10.95 -0.51
C GLY A 64 -1.99 10.50 0.24
#